data_e2a8ef3d6747cf35118bd8c5545420d3
#
_entry.id   e2a8ef3d6747cf35118bd8c5545420d3
#
_cell.length_a   1.000
_cell.length_b   1.000
_cell.length_c   1.000
_cell.angle_alpha   90.00
_cell.angle_beta   90.00
_cell.angle_gamma   90.00
#
_symmetry.space_group_name_H-M   'P 1'
#
loop_
_entity.id
_entity.type
_entity.pdbx_description
1 polymer ?
#
loop_
_entity_poly.entity_id
_entity_poly.type
_entity_poly.pdbx_seq_one_letter_code
_entity_poly.pdbx_strand_id
1 'polypeptide(L)'
;ADTLNNLATVASENCACEVIKFVTPLPEEAPGAVGKPKRRRLPALPLFPRGDDEPLDDAEQPEPVQSDGAAERQLRRAGQSAARGLARVVEALRVLVERWLPEGRADNPLEERFQLSTAAQLGIALGVALSVALLTTVIYTARGQTSEYAQLVREAQAEIERGRAGGSQAEARAHWEYALFYLNEAAKIRQPSEEILALRNEALAALDAYDHTTRVEPLLLRAYNEGSTLIGPVVHGLNLYVADATQGILYREDLDESGAALTNRSSRVVAREGEVIDGRVVGEFVDMTWLEDGGVGQRNVLAVLTANGQLITYSPSWDVTVNVLPGADAWGSPRAVAVFERDLYVLDAGANEIWRYVASADTYAQPPQRYFTDVTPDLSNAVDMAIDSNGNVYVLHADGQISKYFAGRQEAFVFEGLPQPVVQATALFLTVSPYDRTLYMADPGGGRIYTLALNGTFLSHYRDFNDAIFDGLTGLYNVDRPPYVYVTAGNRLYYFSRP
;
A
#
# COMPACT_ATOMS: atom_id res chain seq x y z
N ALA A 1 -28.54 -2.27 -33.64
CA ALA A 1 -28.95 -3.59 -33.13
C ALA A 1 -28.35 -4.71 -33.99
N ASP A 2 -28.35 -4.55 -35.30
CA ASP A 2 -27.86 -5.60 -36.22
C ASP A 2 -26.36 -5.77 -36.26
N THR A 3 -25.59 -4.71 -36.01
CA THR A 3 -24.11 -4.77 -35.93
C THR A 3 -23.60 -5.48 -34.68
N LEU A 4 -24.30 -5.36 -33.56
CA LEU A 4 -23.94 -6.07 -32.32
C LEU A 4 -24.32 -7.57 -32.37
N ASN A 5 -25.40 -7.91 -33.08
CA ASN A 5 -25.78 -9.30 -33.29
C ASN A 5 -24.80 -10.03 -34.22
N ASN A 6 -24.29 -9.37 -35.27
CA ASN A 6 -23.27 -9.95 -36.13
C ASN A 6 -21.93 -10.18 -35.46
N LEU A 7 -21.50 -9.26 -34.55
CA LEU A 7 -20.29 -9.45 -33.73
C LEU A 7 -20.43 -10.60 -32.74
N ALA A 8 -21.61 -10.78 -32.15
CA ALA A 8 -21.87 -11.89 -31.23
C ALA A 8 -21.85 -13.25 -31.92
N THR A 9 -22.33 -13.31 -33.19
CA THR A 9 -22.33 -14.55 -33.99
C THR A 9 -20.91 -14.94 -34.41
N VAL A 10 -20.08 -13.98 -34.82
CA VAL A 10 -18.68 -14.25 -35.21
C VAL A 10 -17.84 -14.65 -33.96
N ALA A 11 -18.13 -14.11 -32.76
CA ALA A 11 -17.46 -14.51 -31.52
C ALA A 11 -17.85 -15.91 -31.04
N SER A 12 -19.10 -16.36 -31.31
CA SER A 12 -19.56 -17.70 -30.91
C SER A 12 -19.03 -18.82 -31.80
N GLU A 13 -18.62 -18.53 -33.02
CA GLU A 13 -18.03 -19.51 -33.93
C GLU A 13 -16.54 -19.78 -33.67
N ASN A 14 -15.85 -18.88 -32.94
CA ASN A 14 -14.41 -18.97 -32.69
C ASN A 14 -14.02 -19.26 -31.24
N CYS A 15 -14.95 -19.28 -30.30
CA CYS A 15 -14.69 -19.63 -28.89
C CYS A 15 -15.81 -20.50 -28.32
N ALA A 16 -15.47 -21.63 -27.75
CA ALA A 16 -16.39 -22.51 -27.02
C ALA A 16 -16.81 -21.91 -25.66
N CYS A 17 -17.40 -20.70 -25.67
CA CYS A 17 -17.92 -20.03 -24.50
C CYS A 17 -19.42 -19.76 -24.67
N GLU A 18 -20.23 -20.17 -23.68
CA GLU A 18 -21.65 -19.82 -23.62
C GLU A 18 -21.83 -18.33 -23.33
N VAL A 19 -22.49 -17.62 -24.24
CA VAL A 19 -22.86 -16.21 -24.07
C VAL A 19 -24.19 -16.12 -23.33
N ILE A 20 -24.18 -15.68 -22.08
CA ILE A 20 -25.39 -15.38 -21.32
C ILE A 20 -25.94 -14.02 -21.77
N LYS A 21 -27.11 -14.04 -22.42
CA LYS A 21 -27.83 -12.82 -22.82
C LYS A 21 -28.61 -12.24 -21.64
N PHE A 22 -28.18 -11.08 -21.14
CA PHE A 22 -29.03 -10.25 -20.29
C PHE A 22 -29.90 -9.35 -21.19
N VAL A 23 -31.18 -9.63 -21.23
CA VAL A 23 -32.19 -8.76 -21.85
C VAL A 23 -32.90 -7.99 -20.73
N THR A 24 -32.52 -6.73 -20.55
CA THR A 24 -33.33 -5.79 -19.74
C THR A 24 -34.37 -5.16 -20.67
N PRO A 25 -35.69 -5.24 -20.40
CA PRO A 25 -36.68 -4.50 -21.17
C PRO A 25 -36.59 -3.00 -20.85
N LEU A 26 -36.46 -2.19 -21.88
CA LEU A 26 -36.64 -0.74 -21.81
C LEU A 26 -38.10 -0.41 -21.49
N PRO A 27 -38.40 0.56 -20.63
CA PRO A 27 -39.78 1.01 -20.42
C PRO A 27 -40.26 1.79 -21.63
N GLU A 28 -41.47 1.44 -22.10
CA GLU A 28 -42.23 2.08 -23.16
C GLU A 28 -42.56 3.54 -22.80
N GLU A 29 -42.18 4.47 -23.64
CA GLU A 29 -42.59 5.87 -23.53
C GLU A 29 -44.08 6.03 -23.93
N ALA A 30 -44.87 6.54 -23.01
CA ALA A 30 -46.24 7.04 -23.27
C ALA A 30 -46.20 8.55 -23.62
N PRO A 31 -46.96 9.03 -24.62
CA PRO A 31 -46.87 10.42 -25.06
C PRO A 31 -47.77 11.36 -24.22
N GLY A 32 -47.18 12.47 -23.85
CA GLY A 32 -47.78 13.77 -23.80
C GLY A 32 -48.70 14.18 -22.65
N ALA A 33 -48.19 15.09 -21.81
CA ALA A 33 -48.97 16.26 -21.33
C ALA A 33 -48.08 17.31 -20.73
N VAL A 34 -48.05 18.48 -21.34
CA VAL A 34 -47.43 19.71 -20.86
C VAL A 34 -48.23 20.28 -19.68
N GLY A 35 -47.61 20.35 -18.50
CA GLY A 35 -48.17 21.00 -17.33
C GLY A 35 -47.12 21.78 -16.54
N LYS A 36 -47.31 23.10 -16.44
CA LYS A 36 -46.41 24.05 -15.75
C LYS A 36 -46.31 23.78 -14.23
N PRO A 37 -45.16 24.04 -13.59
CA PRO A 37 -44.95 23.76 -12.18
C PRO A 37 -45.62 24.82 -11.27
N LYS A 38 -46.47 24.37 -10.35
CA LYS A 38 -46.97 25.19 -9.22
C LYS A 38 -45.94 25.11 -8.07
N ARG A 39 -45.46 26.28 -7.67
CA ARG A 39 -44.68 26.48 -6.43
C ARG A 39 -45.53 26.06 -5.21
N ARG A 40 -45.06 25.10 -4.41
CA ARG A 40 -45.56 24.83 -3.08
C ARG A 40 -44.63 25.42 -2.03
N ARG A 41 -45.23 26.27 -1.17
CA ARG A 41 -44.58 26.88 0.00
C ARG A 41 -44.32 25.83 1.07
N LEU A 42 -43.18 25.93 1.72
CA LEU A 42 -42.80 25.24 2.95
C LEU A 42 -43.64 25.76 4.11
N PRO A 43 -44.13 24.92 5.03
CA PRO A 43 -44.66 25.39 6.30
C PRO A 43 -43.56 25.53 7.34
N ALA A 44 -43.69 26.57 8.16
CA ALA A 44 -42.78 26.96 9.22
C ALA A 44 -42.83 26.03 10.41
N LEU A 45 -41.67 25.89 11.05
CA LEU A 45 -41.44 25.25 12.35
C LEU A 45 -42.14 26.06 13.46
N PRO A 46 -42.78 25.44 14.45
CA PRO A 46 -43.15 26.11 15.68
C PRO A 46 -42.06 25.99 16.75
N LEU A 47 -41.81 27.12 17.40
CA LEU A 47 -40.99 27.32 18.59
C LEU A 47 -41.59 26.59 19.82
N PHE A 48 -40.67 26.14 20.67
CA PHE A 48 -40.98 25.62 22.01
C PHE A 48 -41.64 26.63 22.93
N PRO A 49 -42.53 26.23 23.83
CA PRO A 49 -42.69 26.87 25.13
C PRO A 49 -42.18 25.97 26.27
N ARG A 50 -41.73 26.67 27.29
CA ARG A 50 -41.13 26.26 28.53
C ARG A 50 -42.22 26.23 29.65
N GLY A 51 -42.05 25.24 30.56
CA GLY A 51 -42.58 25.34 31.91
C GLY A 51 -43.95 24.68 32.12
N ASP A 52 -44.09 23.78 33.00
CA ASP A 52 -44.38 23.88 34.44
C ASP A 52 -44.67 22.49 35.02
N ASP A 53 -44.36 22.37 36.30
CA ASP A 53 -44.36 21.19 37.16
C ASP A 53 -45.70 20.54 37.44
N GLU A 54 -45.62 19.26 37.90
CA GLU A 54 -46.46 18.42 38.77
C GLU A 54 -47.21 17.24 38.12
N PRO A 55 -47.55 16.20 38.92
CA PRO A 55 -46.71 15.21 39.59
C PRO A 55 -46.97 13.74 39.16
N LEU A 56 -46.12 12.89 39.69
CA LEU A 56 -46.09 11.43 39.60
C LEU A 56 -47.40 10.73 39.90
N ASP A 57 -47.78 9.77 39.03
CA ASP A 57 -48.50 8.57 39.47
C ASP A 57 -48.17 7.37 38.58
N ASP A 58 -47.85 6.28 39.28
CA ASP A 58 -47.90 4.86 38.96
C ASP A 58 -47.03 4.30 37.82
N ALA A 59 -45.92 3.74 38.30
CA ALA A 59 -45.00 2.86 37.59
C ALA A 59 -45.66 1.55 37.15
N GLU A 60 -45.71 1.34 35.85
CA GLU A 60 -45.80 0.00 35.26
C GLU A 60 -44.35 -0.49 35.01
N GLN A 61 -43.95 -1.53 35.75
CA GLN A 61 -42.63 -2.17 35.63
C GLN A 61 -42.54 -2.89 34.28
N PRO A 62 -41.49 -2.66 33.47
CA PRO A 62 -41.24 -3.52 32.34
C PRO A 62 -40.69 -4.87 32.81
N GLU A 63 -41.26 -5.94 32.25
CA GLU A 63 -40.82 -7.32 32.44
C GLU A 63 -39.33 -7.48 32.15
N PRO A 64 -38.59 -8.36 32.88
CA PRO A 64 -37.18 -8.54 32.68
C PRO A 64 -36.95 -9.28 31.36
N VAL A 65 -36.24 -8.61 30.44
CA VAL A 65 -35.61 -9.23 29.26
C VAL A 65 -34.71 -10.35 29.74
N GLN A 66 -35.03 -11.58 29.37
CA GLN A 66 -34.19 -12.75 29.61
C GLN A 66 -32.87 -12.58 28.88
N SER A 67 -31.84 -12.11 29.59
CA SER A 67 -30.48 -12.14 29.15
C SER A 67 -29.98 -13.58 29.02
N ASP A 68 -29.51 -13.95 27.84
CA ASP A 68 -28.99 -15.25 27.49
C ASP A 68 -27.98 -15.79 28.53
N GLY A 69 -28.43 -16.76 29.30
CA GLY A 69 -27.63 -17.47 30.32
C GLY A 69 -26.53 -18.40 29.76
N ALA A 70 -26.07 -18.17 28.53
CA ALA A 70 -24.98 -18.94 27.93
C ALA A 70 -23.60 -18.42 28.37
N ALA A 71 -23.41 -17.11 28.44
CA ALA A 71 -22.16 -16.49 28.87
C ALA A 71 -21.89 -16.72 30.36
N GLU A 72 -22.94 -16.61 31.19
CA GLU A 72 -22.85 -16.92 32.62
C GLU A 72 -22.57 -18.39 32.93
N ARG A 73 -23.11 -19.30 32.12
CA ARG A 73 -22.81 -20.74 32.21
C ARG A 73 -21.38 -21.08 31.77
N GLN A 74 -20.83 -20.38 30.78
CA GLN A 74 -19.41 -20.53 30.41
C GLN A 74 -18.47 -19.97 31.48
N LEU A 75 -18.78 -18.82 32.08
CA LEU A 75 -17.99 -18.24 33.18
C LEU A 75 -18.03 -19.13 34.43
N ARG A 76 -19.19 -19.74 34.76
CA ARG A 76 -19.28 -20.71 35.85
C ARG A 76 -18.52 -22.01 35.56
N ARG A 77 -18.49 -22.47 34.29
CA ARG A 77 -17.68 -23.65 33.88
C ARG A 77 -16.19 -23.36 33.90
N ALA A 78 -15.74 -22.18 33.46
CA ALA A 78 -14.34 -21.77 33.56
C ALA A 78 -13.89 -21.57 35.01
N GLY A 79 -14.74 -21.01 35.88
CA GLY A 79 -14.48 -20.91 37.31
C GLY A 79 -14.40 -22.29 38.00
N GLN A 80 -15.26 -23.23 37.61
CA GLN A 80 -15.25 -24.60 38.14
C GLN A 80 -14.06 -25.43 37.63
N SER A 81 -13.57 -25.19 36.42
CA SER A 81 -12.37 -25.85 35.90
C SER A 81 -11.09 -25.33 36.58
N ALA A 82 -11.02 -24.03 36.86
CA ALA A 82 -9.93 -23.43 37.62
C ALA A 82 -9.92 -23.91 39.08
N ALA A 83 -11.12 -23.98 39.71
CA ALA A 83 -11.23 -24.53 41.07
C ALA A 83 -10.85 -26.02 41.15
N ARG A 84 -11.20 -26.81 40.12
CA ARG A 84 -10.79 -28.23 40.02
C ARG A 84 -9.28 -28.37 39.74
N GLY A 85 -8.68 -27.43 38.99
CA GLY A 85 -7.23 -27.35 38.79
C GLY A 85 -6.50 -27.06 40.11
N LEU A 86 -7.00 -26.08 40.89
CA LEU A 86 -6.46 -25.74 42.21
C LEU A 86 -6.60 -26.89 43.20
N ALA A 87 -7.78 -27.57 43.22
CA ALA A 87 -7.97 -28.77 44.07
C ALA A 87 -6.99 -29.88 43.71
N ARG A 88 -6.71 -30.13 42.42
CA ARG A 88 -5.71 -31.08 42.01
C ARG A 88 -4.28 -30.74 42.38
N VAL A 89 -3.92 -29.43 42.33
CA VAL A 89 -2.60 -28.94 42.77
C VAL A 89 -2.45 -29.10 44.29
N VAL A 90 -3.51 -28.75 45.04
CA VAL A 90 -3.52 -28.92 46.49
C VAL A 90 -3.45 -30.41 46.88
N GLU A 91 -4.18 -31.28 46.19
CA GLU A 91 -4.14 -32.74 46.38
C GLU A 91 -2.77 -33.32 45.99
N ALA A 92 -2.17 -32.87 44.88
CA ALA A 92 -0.83 -33.26 44.47
C ALA A 92 0.25 -32.81 45.50
N LEU A 93 0.10 -31.61 46.03
CA LEU A 93 0.95 -31.09 47.12
C LEU A 93 0.75 -31.92 48.42
N ARG A 94 -0.50 -32.26 48.74
CA ARG A 94 -0.81 -33.12 49.88
C ARG A 94 -0.17 -34.51 49.74
N VAL A 95 -0.33 -35.15 48.58
CA VAL A 95 0.29 -36.47 48.30
C VAL A 95 1.82 -36.37 48.31
N LEU A 96 2.39 -35.24 47.87
CA LEU A 96 3.84 -35.03 47.89
C LEU A 96 4.34 -34.83 49.32
N VAL A 97 3.60 -34.07 50.16
CA VAL A 97 3.89 -33.88 51.57
C VAL A 97 3.72 -35.23 52.33
N GLU A 98 2.66 -35.96 52.08
CA GLU A 98 2.44 -37.29 52.69
C GLU A 98 3.50 -38.32 52.25
N ARG A 99 4.07 -38.21 51.03
CA ARG A 99 5.15 -39.09 50.53
C ARG A 99 6.52 -38.74 51.14
N TRP A 100 6.68 -37.55 51.66
CA TRP A 100 7.93 -37.10 52.33
C TRP A 100 7.84 -37.16 53.82
N LEU A 101 6.65 -37.36 54.45
CA LEU A 101 6.52 -37.74 55.85
C LEU A 101 6.53 -39.27 55.96
N PRO A 102 7.50 -39.81 56.66
CA PRO A 102 7.46 -41.26 56.92
C PRO A 102 6.25 -41.55 57.80
N GLU A 103 5.42 -42.50 57.39
CA GLU A 103 4.32 -43.09 58.18
C GLU A 103 4.92 -43.61 59.49
N GLY A 104 4.75 -42.89 60.56
CA GLY A 104 5.08 -43.33 61.92
C GLY A 104 4.19 -44.46 62.28
N ARG A 105 4.75 -45.67 62.30
CA ARG A 105 4.16 -46.86 62.90
C ARG A 105 3.98 -46.58 64.40
N ALA A 106 2.73 -46.56 64.81
CA ALA A 106 2.38 -46.46 66.21
C ALA A 106 2.86 -47.69 66.95
N ASP A 107 3.97 -47.58 67.69
CA ASP A 107 4.30 -48.30 68.89
C ASP A 107 5.69 -47.84 69.37
N ASN A 108 5.71 -46.76 70.17
CA ASN A 108 6.50 -46.57 71.36
C ASN A 108 6.51 -45.09 71.82
N PRO A 109 6.45 -44.84 73.15
CA PRO A 109 6.35 -43.48 73.65
C PRO A 109 7.73 -42.94 73.91
N LEU A 110 8.38 -42.31 72.95
CA LEU A 110 9.47 -41.40 73.13
C LEU A 110 9.35 -40.27 72.10
N GLU A 111 9.00 -39.11 72.59
CA GLU A 111 9.01 -37.83 71.89
C GLU A 111 10.37 -37.54 71.26
N GLU A 112 10.62 -37.91 70.02
CA GLU A 112 11.53 -37.17 69.17
C GLU A 112 10.71 -36.31 68.19
N ARG A 113 10.44 -35.10 68.63
CA ARG A 113 9.94 -34.03 67.80
C ARG A 113 10.87 -33.93 66.59
N PHE A 114 10.36 -34.24 65.41
CA PHE A 114 10.95 -33.83 64.17
C PHE A 114 10.87 -32.27 64.15
N GLN A 115 11.84 -31.63 64.78
CA GLN A 115 12.01 -30.20 64.66
C GLN A 115 12.61 -29.93 63.30
N LEU A 116 11.74 -29.68 62.27
CA LEU A 116 12.17 -28.96 61.07
C LEU A 116 12.95 -27.75 61.55
N SER A 117 14.18 -27.60 61.12
CA SER A 117 15.00 -26.43 61.51
C SER A 117 14.23 -25.14 61.21
N THR A 118 14.34 -24.15 62.05
CA THR A 118 13.63 -22.87 61.90
C THR A 118 13.84 -22.29 60.51
N ALA A 119 14.98 -22.55 59.88
CA ALA A 119 15.29 -22.19 58.48
C ALA A 119 14.42 -22.95 57.46
N ALA A 120 14.13 -24.22 57.68
CA ALA A 120 13.27 -25.00 56.77
C ALA A 120 11.80 -24.59 56.87
N GLN A 121 11.32 -24.32 58.12
CA GLN A 121 9.96 -23.75 58.30
C GLN A 121 9.79 -22.39 57.66
N LEU A 122 10.79 -21.52 57.79
CA LEU A 122 10.81 -20.20 57.15
C LEU A 122 10.87 -20.31 55.63
N GLY A 123 11.66 -21.25 55.11
CA GLY A 123 11.76 -21.52 53.66
C GLY A 123 10.44 -22.00 53.07
N ILE A 124 9.73 -22.90 53.76
CA ILE A 124 8.41 -23.40 53.32
C ILE A 124 7.37 -22.25 53.39
N ALA A 125 7.35 -21.48 54.46
CA ALA A 125 6.40 -20.37 54.60
C ALA A 125 6.63 -19.29 53.52
N LEU A 126 7.89 -18.96 53.23
CA LEU A 126 8.26 -18.00 52.18
C LEU A 126 7.94 -18.54 50.80
N GLY A 127 8.21 -19.83 50.54
CA GLY A 127 7.90 -20.51 49.28
C GLY A 127 6.40 -20.54 48.98
N VAL A 128 5.57 -20.82 49.98
CA VAL A 128 4.10 -20.79 49.86
C VAL A 128 3.60 -19.37 49.61
N ALA A 129 4.09 -18.40 50.35
CA ALA A 129 3.70 -16.98 50.16
C ALA A 129 4.10 -16.47 48.77
N LEU A 130 5.30 -16.78 48.30
CA LEU A 130 5.76 -16.45 46.92
C LEU A 130 4.91 -17.13 45.83
N SER A 131 4.59 -18.40 46.03
CA SER A 131 3.76 -19.17 45.09
C SER A 131 2.34 -18.60 44.99
N VAL A 132 1.75 -18.22 46.13
CA VAL A 132 0.42 -17.59 46.16
C VAL A 132 0.46 -16.19 45.50
N ALA A 133 1.49 -15.39 45.79
CA ALA A 133 1.66 -14.08 45.17
C ALA A 133 1.84 -14.19 43.67
N LEU A 134 2.65 -15.14 43.18
CA LEU A 134 2.86 -15.39 41.75
C LEU A 134 1.56 -15.86 41.08
N LEU A 135 0.85 -16.77 41.70
CA LEU A 135 -0.42 -17.30 41.18
C LEU A 135 -1.50 -16.21 41.11
N THR A 136 -1.60 -15.38 42.17
CA THR A 136 -2.56 -14.25 42.17
C THR A 136 -2.19 -13.21 41.15
N THR A 137 -0.92 -12.90 40.91
CA THR A 137 -0.45 -11.99 39.88
C THR A 137 -0.77 -12.53 38.50
N VAL A 138 -0.51 -13.80 38.20
CA VAL A 138 -0.85 -14.46 36.92
C VAL A 138 -2.36 -14.47 36.69
N ILE A 139 -3.17 -14.78 37.69
CA ILE A 139 -4.62 -14.78 37.57
C ILE A 139 -5.15 -13.35 37.34
N TYR A 140 -4.60 -12.37 38.03
CA TYR A 140 -5.01 -10.97 37.92
C TYR A 140 -4.66 -10.40 36.53
N THR A 141 -3.44 -10.63 36.05
CA THR A 141 -3.01 -10.20 34.70
C THR A 141 -3.80 -10.91 33.60
N ALA A 142 -4.00 -12.23 33.70
CA ALA A 142 -4.78 -12.98 32.73
C ALA A 142 -6.26 -12.56 32.68
N ARG A 143 -6.87 -12.24 33.82
CA ARG A 143 -8.24 -11.70 33.86
C ARG A 143 -8.32 -10.27 33.33
N GLY A 144 -7.34 -9.42 33.63
CA GLY A 144 -7.24 -8.07 33.12
C GLY A 144 -7.17 -8.07 31.59
N GLN A 145 -6.26 -8.84 31.02
CA GLN A 145 -6.11 -8.98 29.57
C GLN A 145 -7.36 -9.52 28.87
N THR A 146 -8.06 -10.50 29.48
CA THR A 146 -9.28 -11.07 28.90
C THR A 146 -10.43 -10.05 28.90
N SER A 147 -10.54 -9.20 29.94
CA SER A 147 -11.56 -8.16 30.02
C SER A 147 -11.28 -7.01 29.04
N GLU A 148 -10.03 -6.60 28.91
CA GLU A 148 -9.59 -5.57 27.98
C GLU A 148 -9.80 -6.00 26.52
N TYR A 149 -9.37 -7.21 26.15
CA TYR A 149 -9.65 -7.79 24.83
C TYR A 149 -11.14 -7.77 24.50
N ALA A 150 -11.99 -8.26 25.43
CA ALA A 150 -13.43 -8.30 25.20
C ALA A 150 -14.06 -6.89 25.11
N GLN A 151 -13.48 -5.90 25.78
CA GLN A 151 -13.91 -4.51 25.63
C GLN A 151 -13.55 -3.96 24.26
N LEU A 152 -12.30 -4.10 23.84
CA LEU A 152 -11.83 -3.63 22.52
C LEU A 152 -12.67 -4.24 21.37
N VAL A 153 -12.99 -5.53 21.47
CA VAL A 153 -13.84 -6.20 20.46
C VAL A 153 -15.27 -5.62 20.47
N ARG A 154 -15.85 -5.34 21.64
CA ARG A 154 -17.19 -4.71 21.69
C ARG A 154 -17.18 -3.29 21.13
N GLU A 155 -16.16 -2.50 21.45
CA GLU A 155 -16.00 -1.15 20.88
C GLU A 155 -15.88 -1.22 19.36
N ALA A 156 -15.05 -2.14 18.84
CA ALA A 156 -14.93 -2.35 17.41
C ALA A 156 -16.26 -2.72 16.75
N GLN A 157 -17.01 -3.64 17.33
CA GLN A 157 -18.32 -4.03 16.82
C GLN A 157 -19.31 -2.85 16.83
N ALA A 158 -19.30 -2.04 17.89
CA ALA A 158 -20.15 -0.85 17.96
C ALA A 158 -19.79 0.18 16.88
N GLU A 159 -18.52 0.38 16.59
CA GLU A 159 -18.06 1.27 15.52
C GLU A 159 -18.43 0.72 14.13
N ILE A 160 -18.30 -0.60 13.91
CA ILE A 160 -18.75 -1.25 12.66
C ILE A 160 -20.26 -1.02 12.44
N GLU A 161 -21.09 -1.21 13.47
CA GLU A 161 -22.54 -0.96 13.34
C GLU A 161 -22.84 0.51 13.02
N ARG A 162 -22.10 1.46 13.60
CA ARG A 162 -22.25 2.88 13.26
C ARG A 162 -21.81 3.16 11.83
N GLY A 163 -20.69 2.57 11.38
CA GLY A 163 -20.23 2.67 10.01
C GLY A 163 -21.24 2.11 8.99
N ARG A 164 -21.86 0.97 9.31
CA ARG A 164 -22.94 0.36 8.50
C ARG A 164 -24.22 1.20 8.49
N ALA A 165 -24.56 1.83 9.61
CA ALA A 165 -25.78 2.66 9.71
C ALA A 165 -25.72 3.87 8.76
N GLY A 166 -24.56 4.25 8.28
CA GLY A 166 -24.37 5.37 7.38
C GLY A 166 -24.38 6.70 8.14
N GLY A 167 -24.34 7.76 7.37
CA GLY A 167 -24.22 9.14 7.85
C GLY A 167 -23.62 9.96 6.73
N SER A 168 -22.89 11.01 7.06
CA SER A 168 -22.00 11.62 6.09
C SER A 168 -20.83 10.66 5.76
N GLN A 169 -20.31 10.75 4.56
CA GLN A 169 -19.17 9.90 4.13
C GLN A 169 -17.98 9.99 5.11
N ALA A 170 -17.70 11.20 5.62
CA ALA A 170 -16.61 11.42 6.56
C ALA A 170 -16.87 10.76 7.93
N GLU A 171 -18.12 10.79 8.43
CA GLU A 171 -18.49 10.14 9.70
C GLU A 171 -18.42 8.62 9.58
N ALA A 172 -19.01 8.06 8.51
CA ALA A 172 -18.95 6.63 8.27
C ALA A 172 -17.51 6.13 8.15
N ARG A 173 -16.64 6.85 7.41
CA ARG A 173 -15.20 6.54 7.28
C ARG A 173 -14.51 6.55 8.64
N ALA A 174 -14.78 7.55 9.50
CA ALA A 174 -14.18 7.62 10.83
C ALA A 174 -14.58 6.42 11.72
N HIS A 175 -15.83 5.95 11.63
CA HIS A 175 -16.27 4.77 12.37
C HIS A 175 -15.52 3.50 11.92
N TRP A 176 -15.27 3.32 10.64
CA TRP A 176 -14.49 2.19 10.13
C TRP A 176 -13.00 2.26 10.55
N GLU A 177 -12.43 3.47 10.61
CA GLU A 177 -11.07 3.68 11.13
C GLU A 177 -10.97 3.33 12.61
N TYR A 178 -11.93 3.78 13.45
CA TYR A 178 -11.98 3.41 14.86
C TYR A 178 -12.19 1.91 15.06
N ALA A 179 -13.01 1.27 14.24
CA ALA A 179 -13.18 -0.17 14.30
C ALA A 179 -11.87 -0.91 14.05
N LEU A 180 -11.12 -0.54 13.01
CA LEU A 180 -9.79 -1.11 12.74
C LEU A 180 -8.81 -0.85 13.87
N PHE A 181 -8.79 0.35 14.42
CA PHE A 181 -7.94 0.67 15.57
C PHE A 181 -8.20 -0.29 16.73
N TYR A 182 -9.45 -0.46 17.15
CA TYR A 182 -9.81 -1.36 18.24
C TYR A 182 -9.49 -2.82 17.95
N LEU A 183 -9.72 -3.29 16.71
CA LEU A 183 -9.38 -4.66 16.30
C LEU A 183 -7.87 -4.91 16.30
N ASN A 184 -7.08 -3.93 15.88
CA ASN A 184 -5.62 -4.02 15.90
C ASN A 184 -5.07 -4.00 17.35
N GLU A 185 -5.64 -3.18 18.24
CA GLU A 185 -5.28 -3.20 19.66
C GLU A 185 -5.66 -4.54 20.32
N ALA A 186 -6.83 -5.09 19.99
CA ALA A 186 -7.23 -6.41 20.46
C ALA A 186 -6.25 -7.51 19.99
N ALA A 187 -5.78 -7.43 18.74
CA ALA A 187 -4.82 -8.37 18.17
C ALA A 187 -3.45 -8.36 18.88
N LYS A 188 -3.04 -7.25 19.51
CA LYS A 188 -1.82 -7.17 20.33
C LYS A 188 -1.93 -7.96 21.62
N ILE A 189 -3.15 -8.10 22.16
CA ILE A 189 -3.38 -8.82 23.42
C ILE A 189 -3.50 -10.32 23.18
N ARG A 190 -4.15 -10.72 22.09
CA ARG A 190 -4.40 -12.13 21.78
C ARG A 190 -4.52 -12.34 20.26
N GLN A 191 -4.04 -13.49 19.79
CA GLN A 191 -4.28 -13.89 18.38
C GLN A 191 -5.77 -13.80 18.03
N PRO A 192 -6.13 -13.10 16.94
CA PRO A 192 -7.49 -12.90 16.53
C PRO A 192 -8.14 -14.23 16.11
N SER A 193 -9.41 -14.42 16.47
CA SER A 193 -10.23 -15.52 15.96
C SER A 193 -10.63 -15.25 14.50
N GLU A 194 -11.16 -16.26 13.81
CA GLU A 194 -11.70 -16.10 12.45
C GLU A 194 -12.77 -15.02 12.37
N GLU A 195 -13.63 -14.91 13.40
CA GLU A 195 -14.64 -13.86 13.50
C GLU A 195 -14.01 -12.46 13.54
N ILE A 196 -12.97 -12.26 14.34
CA ILE A 196 -12.27 -10.98 14.44
C ILE A 196 -11.53 -10.64 13.13
N LEU A 197 -10.96 -11.64 12.47
CA LEU A 197 -10.36 -11.45 11.14
C LEU A 197 -11.42 -11.06 10.11
N ALA A 198 -12.61 -11.66 10.16
CA ALA A 198 -13.72 -11.30 9.28
C ALA A 198 -14.16 -9.84 9.49
N LEU A 199 -14.33 -9.40 10.75
CA LEU A 199 -14.66 -8.00 11.08
C LEU A 199 -13.55 -7.03 10.62
N ARG A 200 -12.29 -7.40 10.77
CA ARG A 200 -11.17 -6.60 10.29
C ARG A 200 -11.18 -6.47 8.76
N ASN A 201 -11.40 -7.56 8.06
CA ASN A 201 -11.49 -7.56 6.59
C ASN A 201 -12.67 -6.74 6.10
N GLU A 202 -13.81 -6.79 6.79
CA GLU A 202 -14.97 -5.95 6.47
C GLU A 202 -14.66 -4.47 6.64
N ALA A 203 -14.04 -4.08 7.76
CA ALA A 203 -13.66 -2.69 7.99
C ALA A 203 -12.63 -2.19 6.97
N LEU A 204 -11.64 -3.03 6.62
CA LEU A 204 -10.68 -2.71 5.56
C LEU A 204 -11.37 -2.54 4.20
N ALA A 205 -12.26 -3.47 3.82
CA ALA A 205 -12.98 -3.38 2.55
C ALA A 205 -13.88 -2.12 2.45
N ALA A 206 -14.50 -1.73 3.57
CA ALA A 206 -15.28 -0.50 3.63
C ALA A 206 -14.39 0.74 3.43
N LEU A 207 -13.25 0.82 4.11
CA LEU A 207 -12.29 1.92 3.93
C LEU A 207 -11.70 1.93 2.52
N ASP A 208 -11.33 0.77 1.98
CA ASP A 208 -10.82 0.65 0.61
C ASP A 208 -11.85 1.20 -0.41
N ALA A 209 -13.14 0.97 -0.18
CA ALA A 209 -14.19 1.52 -1.03
C ALA A 209 -14.31 3.05 -0.91
N TYR A 210 -14.20 3.63 0.29
CA TYR A 210 -14.20 5.08 0.48
C TYR A 210 -12.99 5.77 -0.10
N ASP A 211 -11.81 5.13 0.03
CA ASP A 211 -10.54 5.69 -0.40
C ASP A 211 -10.20 5.36 -1.85
N HIS A 212 -11.09 4.68 -2.58
CA HIS A 212 -10.83 4.17 -3.94
C HIS A 212 -9.53 3.34 -3.99
N THR A 213 -9.32 2.51 -2.96
CA THR A 213 -8.15 1.63 -2.85
C THR A 213 -8.38 0.34 -3.63
N THR A 214 -7.45 0.01 -4.49
CA THR A 214 -7.37 -1.30 -5.13
C THR A 214 -6.24 -2.09 -4.49
N ARG A 215 -6.56 -3.18 -3.78
CA ARG A 215 -5.53 -4.07 -3.23
C ARG A 215 -5.02 -5.01 -4.29
N VAL A 216 -3.70 -5.08 -4.39
CA VAL A 216 -3.00 -5.91 -5.37
C VAL A 216 -2.03 -6.86 -4.66
N GLU A 217 -1.68 -7.94 -5.34
CA GLU A 217 -0.67 -8.89 -4.87
C GLU A 217 0.56 -8.82 -5.78
N PRO A 218 1.60 -8.04 -5.41
CA PRO A 218 2.81 -7.97 -6.19
C PRO A 218 3.57 -9.29 -6.15
N LEU A 219 3.81 -9.87 -7.32
CA LEU A 219 4.53 -11.13 -7.48
C LEU A 219 6.01 -10.87 -7.79
N LEU A 220 6.88 -11.54 -7.06
CA LEU A 220 8.33 -11.40 -7.21
C LEU A 220 8.81 -11.96 -8.56
N LEU A 221 9.47 -11.12 -9.36
CA LEU A 221 10.18 -11.53 -10.58
C LEU A 221 11.65 -11.82 -10.32
N ARG A 222 12.34 -10.91 -9.62
CA ARG A 222 13.78 -11.00 -9.36
C ARG A 222 14.13 -10.39 -8.00
N ALA A 223 15.07 -11.02 -7.31
CA ALA A 223 15.79 -10.41 -6.19
C ALA A 223 17.25 -10.16 -6.64
N TYR A 224 17.73 -8.97 -6.36
CA TYR A 224 19.13 -8.55 -6.58
C TYR A 224 19.92 -8.65 -5.27
N ASN A 225 21.14 -8.17 -5.25
CA ASN A 225 22.01 -8.24 -4.08
C ASN A 225 21.40 -7.46 -2.89
N GLU A 226 21.68 -7.92 -1.68
CA GLU A 226 21.27 -7.18 -0.48
C GLU A 226 21.91 -5.78 -0.48
N GLY A 227 21.14 -4.78 -0.09
CA GLY A 227 21.57 -3.38 -0.06
C GLY A 227 21.56 -2.67 -1.42
N SER A 228 21.11 -3.34 -2.50
CA SER A 228 20.92 -2.68 -3.79
C SER A 228 19.80 -1.66 -3.74
N THR A 229 20.02 -0.50 -4.37
CA THR A 229 19.00 0.51 -4.68
C THR A 229 18.74 0.47 -6.18
N LEU A 230 17.51 0.16 -6.56
CA LEU A 230 17.18 -0.06 -7.97
C LEU A 230 16.59 1.21 -8.61
N ILE A 231 17.00 1.48 -9.85
CA ILE A 231 16.47 2.52 -10.74
C ILE A 231 15.66 1.83 -11.85
N GLY A 232 14.57 2.43 -12.25
CA GLY A 232 13.62 1.87 -13.19
C GLY A 232 12.48 1.15 -12.48
N PRO A 233 11.80 0.18 -13.09
CA PRO A 233 12.15 -0.52 -14.33
C PRO A 233 11.80 0.25 -15.60
N VAL A 234 12.39 -0.16 -16.73
CA VAL A 234 11.95 0.23 -18.09
C VAL A 234 11.61 -1.04 -18.85
N VAL A 235 10.45 -1.10 -19.47
CA VAL A 235 9.98 -2.30 -20.20
C VAL A 235 9.73 -1.95 -21.66
N HIS A 236 10.33 -2.73 -22.57
CA HIS A 236 10.02 -2.63 -24.00
C HIS A 236 9.98 -4.02 -24.65
N GLY A 237 8.81 -4.36 -25.19
CA GLY A 237 8.53 -5.70 -25.67
C GLY A 237 8.68 -6.73 -24.56
N LEU A 238 9.52 -7.75 -24.79
CA LEU A 238 9.83 -8.78 -23.78
C LEU A 238 11.15 -8.50 -23.03
N ASN A 239 11.67 -7.28 -23.08
CA ASN A 239 12.86 -6.89 -22.36
C ASN A 239 12.49 -5.94 -21.22
N LEU A 240 13.01 -6.23 -20.03
CA LEU A 240 12.89 -5.39 -18.87
C LEU A 240 14.30 -5.00 -18.40
N TYR A 241 14.48 -3.73 -18.08
CA TYR A 241 15.78 -3.17 -17.68
C TYR A 241 15.68 -2.58 -16.29
N VAL A 242 16.69 -2.84 -15.48
CA VAL A 242 16.84 -2.31 -14.12
C VAL A 242 18.30 -1.93 -13.92
N ALA A 243 18.57 -0.74 -13.40
CA ALA A 243 19.90 -0.38 -12.94
C ALA A 243 19.99 -0.48 -11.42
N ASP A 244 21.10 -1.00 -10.93
CA ASP A 244 21.45 -1.03 -9.52
C ASP A 244 22.43 0.12 -9.26
N ALA A 245 21.92 1.20 -8.65
CA ALA A 245 22.72 2.38 -8.35
C ALA A 245 23.82 2.11 -7.32
N THR A 246 23.58 1.18 -6.38
CA THR A 246 24.56 0.85 -5.33
C THR A 246 25.71 0.03 -5.87
N GLN A 247 25.43 -0.91 -6.78
CA GLN A 247 26.43 -1.80 -7.36
C GLN A 247 27.02 -1.25 -8.68
N GLY A 248 26.42 -0.18 -9.22
CA GLY A 248 26.79 0.38 -10.51
C GLY A 248 26.58 -0.61 -11.67
N ILE A 249 25.48 -1.37 -11.69
CA ILE A 249 25.26 -2.41 -12.70
C ILE A 249 23.91 -2.19 -13.40
N LEU A 250 23.95 -2.13 -14.71
CA LEU A 250 22.77 -2.14 -15.57
C LEU A 250 22.43 -3.59 -15.94
N TYR A 251 21.21 -4.03 -15.62
CA TYR A 251 20.72 -5.35 -15.91
C TYR A 251 19.65 -5.35 -17.00
N ARG A 252 19.58 -6.44 -17.75
CA ARG A 252 18.47 -6.81 -18.60
C ARG A 252 17.90 -8.14 -18.13
N GLU A 253 16.59 -8.19 -18.05
CA GLU A 253 15.79 -9.36 -17.83
C GLU A 253 14.95 -9.68 -19.07
N ASP A 254 14.83 -10.95 -19.42
CA ASP A 254 14.02 -11.42 -20.55
C ASP A 254 12.69 -11.94 -19.99
N LEU A 255 11.59 -11.26 -20.32
CA LEU A 255 10.23 -11.68 -19.99
C LEU A 255 9.78 -12.84 -20.90
N ASP A 256 8.85 -13.65 -20.40
CA ASP A 256 8.13 -14.60 -21.21
C ASP A 256 7.02 -13.89 -22.04
N GLU A 257 6.33 -14.63 -22.92
CA GLU A 257 5.27 -14.07 -23.75
C GLU A 257 4.09 -13.51 -22.95
N SER A 258 3.87 -13.98 -21.73
CA SER A 258 2.84 -13.45 -20.85
C SER A 258 3.25 -12.15 -20.14
N GLY A 259 4.53 -11.85 -20.08
CA GLY A 259 5.09 -10.75 -19.28
C GLY A 259 5.11 -11.00 -17.77
N ALA A 260 4.67 -12.17 -17.34
CA ALA A 260 4.49 -12.51 -15.92
C ALA A 260 5.63 -13.32 -15.30
N ALA A 261 6.60 -13.75 -16.11
CA ALA A 261 7.74 -14.53 -15.64
C ALA A 261 9.01 -14.16 -16.42
N LEU A 262 10.16 -14.48 -15.82
CA LEU A 262 11.46 -14.31 -16.48
C LEU A 262 11.89 -15.63 -17.12
N THR A 263 12.39 -15.57 -18.34
CA THR A 263 12.94 -16.72 -19.08
C THR A 263 14.41 -16.94 -18.76
N ASN A 264 15.14 -15.90 -18.37
CA ASN A 264 16.54 -16.00 -17.97
C ASN A 264 16.68 -16.38 -16.48
N ARG A 265 17.54 -17.36 -16.18
CA ARG A 265 17.81 -17.80 -14.82
C ARG A 265 18.56 -16.75 -13.99
N SER A 266 19.44 -16.01 -14.62
CA SER A 266 20.24 -14.93 -14.02
C SER A 266 20.14 -13.69 -14.88
N SER A 267 20.20 -12.51 -14.24
CA SER A 267 20.21 -11.22 -14.91
C SER A 267 21.37 -11.12 -15.90
N ARG A 268 21.12 -10.52 -17.06
CA ARG A 268 22.16 -10.21 -18.03
C ARG A 268 22.72 -8.83 -17.72
N VAL A 269 24.02 -8.76 -17.50
CA VAL A 269 24.70 -7.48 -17.33
C VAL A 269 24.84 -6.82 -18.70
N VAL A 270 24.40 -5.58 -18.79
CA VAL A 270 24.49 -4.73 -20.00
C VAL A 270 25.71 -3.81 -19.92
N ALA A 271 25.88 -3.12 -18.79
CA ALA A 271 27.01 -2.21 -18.56
C ALA A 271 27.31 -2.13 -17.05
N ARG A 272 28.52 -1.67 -16.74
CA ARG A 272 28.95 -1.42 -15.36
C ARG A 272 29.52 -0.02 -15.23
N GLU A 273 29.28 0.62 -14.13
CA GLU A 273 30.01 1.82 -13.72
C GLU A 273 31.49 1.52 -13.63
N GLY A 274 32.35 2.43 -14.10
CA GLY A 274 33.78 2.26 -14.16
C GLY A 274 34.25 1.41 -15.34
N GLU A 275 33.37 0.75 -16.09
CA GLU A 275 33.73 0.02 -17.31
C GLU A 275 34.12 1.00 -18.44
N VAL A 276 35.03 0.59 -19.31
CA VAL A 276 35.42 1.40 -20.47
C VAL A 276 34.67 0.93 -21.70
N ILE A 277 33.78 1.77 -22.22
CA ILE A 277 32.98 1.53 -23.42
C ILE A 277 33.26 2.70 -24.39
N ASP A 278 33.58 2.43 -25.65
CA ASP A 278 33.91 3.43 -26.67
C ASP A 278 35.07 4.38 -26.24
N GLY A 279 36.01 3.89 -25.41
CA GLY A 279 37.10 4.67 -24.85
C GLY A 279 36.72 5.64 -23.74
N ARG A 280 35.50 5.51 -23.19
CA ARG A 280 34.97 6.32 -22.09
C ARG A 280 34.65 5.47 -20.88
N VAL A 281 34.95 6.00 -19.69
CA VAL A 281 34.58 5.37 -18.43
C VAL A 281 33.13 5.65 -18.15
N VAL A 282 32.34 4.60 -17.97
CA VAL A 282 30.90 4.70 -17.62
C VAL A 282 30.75 5.34 -16.24
N GLY A 283 29.92 6.36 -16.16
CA GLY A 283 29.58 7.08 -14.91
C GLY A 283 28.47 6.42 -14.11
N GLU A 284 28.19 7.00 -12.93
CA GLU A 284 27.09 6.63 -12.05
C GLU A 284 25.74 6.77 -12.77
N PHE A 285 24.88 5.74 -12.68
CA PHE A 285 23.56 5.75 -13.28
C PHE A 285 22.59 6.63 -12.47
N VAL A 286 21.84 7.47 -13.17
CA VAL A 286 20.86 8.40 -12.56
C VAL A 286 19.44 7.95 -12.85
N ASP A 287 19.11 7.74 -14.13
CA ASP A 287 17.76 7.39 -14.56
C ASP A 287 17.78 6.75 -15.95
N MET A 288 16.64 6.18 -16.37
CA MET A 288 16.53 5.46 -17.64
C MET A 288 15.19 5.75 -18.32
N THR A 289 15.22 5.83 -19.64
CA THR A 289 14.03 5.95 -20.47
C THR A 289 14.14 5.13 -21.74
N TRP A 290 13.02 4.83 -22.38
CA TRP A 290 13.03 4.24 -23.70
C TRP A 290 13.03 5.31 -24.78
N LEU A 291 13.95 5.20 -25.72
CA LEU A 291 14.12 6.12 -26.84
C LEU A 291 13.72 5.40 -28.14
N GLU A 292 12.54 5.70 -28.65
CA GLU A 292 12.08 5.14 -29.95
C GLU A 292 12.85 5.72 -31.11
N ASP A 293 13.06 7.04 -31.10
CA ASP A 293 13.87 7.79 -32.07
C ASP A 293 14.47 9.01 -31.34
N GLY A 294 15.70 9.39 -31.69
CA GLY A 294 16.37 10.52 -31.04
C GLY A 294 17.75 10.82 -31.61
N GLY A 295 18.49 11.64 -30.89
CA GLY A 295 19.83 12.10 -31.29
C GLY A 295 20.98 11.15 -30.89
N VAL A 296 20.84 9.84 -31.12
CA VAL A 296 21.87 8.85 -30.73
C VAL A 296 22.30 7.95 -31.91
N GLY A 297 21.80 8.23 -33.12
CA GLY A 297 22.11 7.40 -34.32
C GLY A 297 21.47 6.02 -34.34
N GLN A 298 20.71 5.68 -33.30
CA GLN A 298 20.03 4.40 -33.13
C GLN A 298 18.57 4.64 -32.79
N ARG A 299 17.72 3.65 -33.08
CA ARG A 299 16.29 3.68 -32.76
C ARG A 299 15.93 2.48 -31.89
N ASN A 300 14.87 2.63 -31.13
CA ASN A 300 14.36 1.59 -30.24
C ASN A 300 15.46 1.10 -29.29
N VAL A 301 16.02 2.01 -28.50
CA VAL A 301 17.08 1.74 -27.54
C VAL A 301 16.68 2.18 -26.14
N LEU A 302 17.17 1.45 -25.14
CA LEU A 302 17.25 1.95 -23.79
C LEU A 302 18.24 3.11 -23.76
N ALA A 303 17.88 4.21 -23.14
CA ALA A 303 18.75 5.35 -22.87
C ALA A 303 18.92 5.50 -21.36
N VAL A 304 20.16 5.42 -20.89
CA VAL A 304 20.51 5.54 -19.46
C VAL A 304 21.32 6.79 -19.26
N LEU A 305 20.81 7.69 -18.44
CA LEU A 305 21.49 8.92 -18.04
C LEU A 305 22.50 8.62 -16.93
N THR A 306 23.68 9.22 -17.02
CA THR A 306 24.68 9.18 -15.96
C THR A 306 24.93 10.54 -15.36
N ALA A 307 25.39 10.58 -14.11
CA ALA A 307 25.66 11.82 -13.38
C ALA A 307 26.74 12.71 -14.03
N ASN A 308 27.64 12.13 -14.81
CA ASN A 308 28.71 12.85 -15.52
C ASN A 308 28.34 13.26 -16.96
N GLY A 309 27.03 13.24 -17.30
CA GLY A 309 26.56 13.72 -18.59
C GLY A 309 26.71 12.77 -19.76
N GLN A 310 26.81 11.47 -19.50
CA GLN A 310 26.77 10.47 -20.55
C GLN A 310 25.34 9.96 -20.73
N LEU A 311 25.00 9.64 -21.97
CA LEU A 311 23.81 8.90 -22.35
C LEU A 311 24.25 7.55 -22.90
N ILE A 312 24.10 6.50 -22.11
CA ILE A 312 24.41 5.13 -22.53
C ILE A 312 23.20 4.60 -23.28
N THR A 313 23.42 4.03 -24.46
CA THR A 313 22.34 3.44 -25.25
C THR A 313 22.59 1.96 -25.49
N TYR A 314 21.49 1.18 -25.43
CA TYR A 314 21.51 -0.25 -25.60
C TYR A 314 20.20 -0.79 -26.18
N SER A 315 20.30 -1.78 -27.05
CA SER A 315 19.19 -2.69 -27.37
C SER A 315 19.71 -4.10 -27.64
N PRO A 316 18.84 -5.12 -27.64
CA PRO A 316 19.28 -6.48 -28.01
C PRO A 316 19.88 -6.62 -29.40
N SER A 317 19.63 -5.66 -30.29
CA SER A 317 20.12 -5.64 -31.68
C SER A 317 21.35 -4.77 -31.89
N TRP A 318 21.77 -4.02 -30.89
CA TRP A 318 22.88 -3.08 -30.96
C TRP A 318 23.76 -3.23 -29.71
N ASP A 319 25.07 -3.08 -29.90
CA ASP A 319 25.99 -3.03 -28.78
C ASP A 319 25.75 -1.78 -27.92
N VAL A 320 26.27 -1.82 -26.70
CA VAL A 320 26.25 -0.66 -25.80
C VAL A 320 27.11 0.44 -26.40
N THR A 321 26.59 1.65 -26.46
CA THR A 321 27.33 2.85 -26.86
C THR A 321 27.25 3.95 -25.83
N VAL A 322 28.26 4.82 -25.78
CA VAL A 322 28.32 5.94 -24.85
C VAL A 322 28.35 7.26 -25.61
N ASN A 323 27.26 8.01 -25.53
CA ASN A 323 27.15 9.36 -26.08
C ASN A 323 27.43 10.40 -24.98
N VAL A 324 28.20 11.43 -25.25
CA VAL A 324 28.45 12.52 -24.32
C VAL A 324 27.50 13.67 -24.66
N LEU A 325 26.72 14.10 -23.69
CA LEU A 325 25.84 15.24 -23.84
C LEU A 325 26.62 16.55 -23.68
N PRO A 326 26.61 17.46 -24.68
CA PRO A 326 27.34 18.72 -24.57
C PRO A 326 26.82 19.58 -23.43
N GLY A 327 27.69 20.29 -22.74
CA GLY A 327 27.32 21.20 -21.66
C GLY A 327 26.85 20.55 -20.36
N ALA A 328 26.99 19.25 -20.23
CA ALA A 328 26.64 18.52 -19.00
C ALA A 328 27.58 18.86 -17.81
N ASP A 329 28.69 19.49 -18.07
CA ASP A 329 29.60 20.05 -17.06
C ASP A 329 28.97 21.22 -16.26
N ALA A 330 27.88 21.80 -16.79
CA ALA A 330 27.10 22.83 -16.11
C ALA A 330 25.97 22.26 -15.24
N TRP A 331 25.75 20.94 -15.20
CA TRP A 331 24.73 20.33 -14.36
C TRP A 331 25.09 20.41 -12.88
N GLY A 332 24.06 20.59 -12.05
CA GLY A 332 24.22 20.62 -10.60
C GLY A 332 23.93 19.27 -9.95
N SER A 333 22.78 18.68 -10.27
CA SER A 333 22.31 17.40 -9.71
C SER A 333 21.20 16.84 -10.61
N PRO A 334 21.56 16.14 -11.69
CA PRO A 334 20.56 15.50 -12.56
C PRO A 334 19.79 14.43 -11.79
N ARG A 335 18.47 14.34 -12.01
CA ARG A 335 17.55 13.45 -11.29
C ARG A 335 16.77 12.51 -12.19
N ALA A 336 16.31 13.02 -13.34
CA ALA A 336 15.48 12.22 -14.24
C ALA A 336 15.74 12.55 -15.70
N VAL A 337 15.41 11.65 -16.59
CA VAL A 337 15.45 11.80 -18.02
C VAL A 337 14.13 11.42 -18.66
N ALA A 338 13.60 12.26 -19.51
CA ALA A 338 12.40 11.99 -20.29
C ALA A 338 12.61 12.35 -21.75
N VAL A 339 11.76 11.82 -22.62
CA VAL A 339 11.78 12.04 -24.06
C VAL A 339 10.42 12.58 -24.51
N PHE A 340 10.43 13.61 -25.31
CA PHE A 340 9.25 14.06 -26.02
C PHE A 340 9.59 14.27 -27.49
N GLU A 341 8.82 13.59 -28.35
CA GLU A 341 9.15 13.45 -29.79
C GLU A 341 10.55 12.83 -29.96
N ARG A 342 11.52 13.63 -30.36
CA ARG A 342 12.94 13.22 -30.53
C ARG A 342 13.88 13.92 -29.56
N ASP A 343 13.38 14.89 -28.79
CA ASP A 343 14.18 15.68 -27.90
C ASP A 343 14.32 15.02 -26.52
N LEU A 344 15.51 15.13 -25.96
CA LEU A 344 15.81 14.62 -24.63
C LEU A 344 15.71 15.76 -23.62
N TYR A 345 15.06 15.49 -22.51
CA TYR A 345 14.89 16.41 -21.38
C TYR A 345 15.57 15.82 -20.16
N VAL A 346 16.42 16.61 -19.50
CA VAL A 346 17.13 16.22 -18.28
C VAL A 346 16.70 17.16 -17.16
N LEU A 347 16.06 16.61 -16.13
CA LEU A 347 15.73 17.32 -14.90
C LEU A 347 16.98 17.47 -14.05
N ASP A 348 17.39 18.71 -13.79
CA ASP A 348 18.55 19.07 -12.97
C ASP A 348 18.09 19.87 -11.73
N ALA A 349 17.90 19.16 -10.63
CA ALA A 349 17.44 19.74 -9.37
C ALA A 349 18.46 20.73 -8.78
N GLY A 350 19.76 20.47 -8.99
CA GLY A 350 20.82 21.36 -8.50
C GLY A 350 20.92 22.68 -9.24
N ALA A 351 20.58 22.69 -10.53
CA ALA A 351 20.55 23.91 -11.33
C ALA A 351 19.17 24.61 -11.33
N ASN A 352 18.14 24.01 -10.73
CA ASN A 352 16.73 24.45 -10.85
C ASN A 352 16.31 24.60 -12.32
N GLU A 353 16.69 23.61 -13.18
CA GLU A 353 16.48 23.69 -14.60
C GLU A 353 16.06 22.32 -15.19
N ILE A 354 15.44 22.38 -16.35
CA ILE A 354 15.28 21.25 -17.25
C ILE A 354 16.09 21.57 -18.50
N TRP A 355 17.07 20.73 -18.80
CA TRP A 355 17.92 20.86 -19.98
C TRP A 355 17.29 20.13 -21.16
N ARG A 356 16.95 20.85 -22.23
CA ARG A 356 16.41 20.28 -23.45
C ARG A 356 17.50 20.12 -24.49
N TYR A 357 17.77 18.90 -24.89
CA TYR A 357 18.66 18.53 -25.99
C TYR A 357 17.84 18.29 -27.25
N VAL A 358 17.94 19.17 -28.22
CA VAL A 358 17.22 19.06 -29.49
C VAL A 358 17.95 18.08 -30.40
N ALA A 359 17.23 17.06 -30.89
CA ALA A 359 17.77 16.13 -31.84
C ALA A 359 18.01 16.81 -33.21
N SER A 360 19.26 16.91 -33.63
CA SER A 360 19.65 17.43 -34.93
C SER A 360 20.21 16.30 -35.78
N ALA A 361 19.51 15.94 -36.85
CA ALA A 361 19.73 14.70 -37.57
C ALA A 361 19.66 13.50 -36.58
N ASP A 362 20.75 12.78 -36.41
CA ASP A 362 20.82 11.64 -35.46
C ASP A 362 21.79 11.90 -34.30
N THR A 363 21.93 13.15 -33.85
CA THR A 363 22.83 13.53 -32.77
C THR A 363 22.23 14.56 -31.81
N TYR A 364 22.66 14.52 -30.55
CA TYR A 364 22.52 15.59 -29.56
C TYR A 364 23.80 16.43 -29.47
N ALA A 365 24.34 16.85 -30.63
CA ALA A 365 25.63 17.51 -30.70
C ALA A 365 25.61 18.97 -30.29
N GLN A 366 24.45 19.58 -30.19
CA GLN A 366 24.32 20.98 -29.81
C GLN A 366 24.22 21.11 -28.29
N PRO A 367 24.75 22.20 -27.70
CA PRO A 367 24.52 22.52 -26.29
C PRO A 367 23.02 22.53 -25.98
N PRO A 368 22.62 22.12 -24.74
CA PRO A 368 21.23 22.08 -24.36
C PRO A 368 20.62 23.48 -24.29
N GLN A 369 19.34 23.55 -24.53
CA GLN A 369 18.54 24.74 -24.30
C GLN A 369 17.97 24.70 -22.89
N ARG A 370 17.90 25.86 -22.23
CA ARG A 370 17.13 26.02 -20.99
C ARG A 370 15.65 25.88 -21.32
N TYR A 371 14.95 25.09 -20.55
CA TYR A 371 13.52 24.89 -20.75
C TYR A 371 12.69 26.07 -20.25
N PHE A 372 13.07 26.63 -19.08
CA PHE A 372 12.35 27.76 -18.49
C PHE A 372 12.77 29.08 -19.14
N THR A 373 11.75 29.87 -19.55
CA THR A 373 11.98 31.14 -20.28
C THR A 373 11.77 32.39 -19.43
N ASP A 374 10.79 32.33 -18.52
CA ASP A 374 10.33 33.52 -17.81
C ASP A 374 10.70 33.53 -16.32
N VAL A 375 10.57 32.40 -15.66
CA VAL A 375 10.84 32.20 -14.22
C VAL A 375 11.61 30.90 -14.01
N THR A 376 12.62 30.94 -13.15
CA THR A 376 13.27 29.68 -12.69
C THR A 376 12.50 29.18 -11.48
N PRO A 377 11.82 28.02 -11.58
CA PRO A 377 11.13 27.45 -10.44
C PRO A 377 12.12 26.86 -9.42
N ASP A 378 11.66 26.62 -8.20
CA ASP A 378 12.43 25.85 -7.23
C ASP A 378 12.21 24.36 -7.49
N LEU A 379 13.25 23.69 -8.00
CA LEU A 379 13.28 22.25 -8.27
C LEU A 379 14.21 21.51 -7.31
N SER A 380 14.67 22.16 -6.25
CA SER A 380 15.70 21.61 -5.33
C SER A 380 15.28 20.28 -4.68
N ASN A 381 13.97 20.04 -4.49
CA ASN A 381 13.39 18.81 -3.98
C ASN A 381 12.74 17.92 -5.08
N ALA A 382 12.97 18.24 -6.37
CA ALA A 382 12.45 17.44 -7.47
C ALA A 382 13.16 16.08 -7.53
N VAL A 383 12.38 15.03 -7.74
CA VAL A 383 12.85 13.63 -7.72
C VAL A 383 12.67 12.92 -9.05
N ASP A 384 11.62 13.27 -9.81
CA ASP A 384 11.31 12.58 -11.08
C ASP A 384 10.52 13.49 -12.04
N MET A 385 10.43 13.08 -13.31
CA MET A 385 9.78 13.86 -14.38
C MET A 385 9.14 12.94 -15.42
N ALA A 386 7.94 13.32 -15.87
CA ALA A 386 7.27 12.69 -16.99
C ALA A 386 6.77 13.73 -17.99
N ILE A 387 6.66 13.37 -19.27
CA ILE A 387 6.18 14.26 -20.33
C ILE A 387 5.04 13.58 -21.09
N ASP A 388 3.91 14.26 -21.26
CA ASP A 388 2.77 13.71 -21.99
C ASP A 388 2.89 13.89 -23.52
N SER A 389 1.98 13.27 -24.25
CA SER A 389 1.93 13.34 -25.74
C SER A 389 1.69 14.75 -26.30
N ASN A 390 1.32 15.72 -25.45
CA ASN A 390 1.12 17.11 -25.85
C ASN A 390 2.33 18.01 -25.50
N GLY A 391 3.37 17.44 -24.86
CA GLY A 391 4.55 18.18 -24.42
C GLY A 391 4.38 18.88 -23.07
N ASN A 392 3.34 18.52 -22.28
CA ASN A 392 3.27 18.98 -20.90
C ASN A 392 4.30 18.19 -20.07
N VAL A 393 5.10 18.90 -19.32
CA VAL A 393 6.12 18.37 -18.41
C VAL A 393 5.56 18.37 -17.01
N TYR A 394 5.58 17.21 -16.36
CA TYR A 394 5.17 17.01 -14.97
C TYR A 394 6.42 16.72 -14.16
N VAL A 395 6.72 17.52 -13.16
CA VAL A 395 7.85 17.34 -12.25
C VAL A 395 7.34 16.95 -10.89
N LEU A 396 7.76 15.79 -10.42
CA LEU A 396 7.44 15.25 -9.10
C LEU A 396 8.45 15.76 -8.08
N HIS A 397 7.95 16.27 -6.98
CA HIS A 397 8.71 16.67 -5.81
C HIS A 397 8.65 15.61 -4.71
N ALA A 398 9.68 15.52 -3.87
CA ALA A 398 9.78 14.50 -2.81
C ALA A 398 8.64 14.56 -1.78
N ASP A 399 8.02 15.72 -1.59
CA ASP A 399 6.82 15.91 -0.76
C ASP A 399 5.51 15.50 -1.44
N GLY A 400 5.60 14.98 -2.66
CA GLY A 400 4.48 14.51 -3.47
C GLY A 400 3.79 15.59 -4.28
N GLN A 401 4.21 16.85 -4.21
CA GLN A 401 3.68 17.86 -5.12
C GLN A 401 4.11 17.56 -6.56
N ILE A 402 3.23 17.88 -7.51
CA ILE A 402 3.55 17.85 -8.93
C ILE A 402 3.44 19.26 -9.49
N SER A 403 4.52 19.74 -10.09
CA SER A 403 4.54 20.97 -10.87
C SER A 403 4.36 20.64 -12.34
N LYS A 404 3.41 21.32 -12.99
CA LYS A 404 3.13 21.14 -14.42
C LYS A 404 3.65 22.34 -15.20
N TYR A 405 4.29 22.07 -16.35
CA TYR A 405 4.82 23.08 -17.24
C TYR A 405 4.45 22.78 -18.71
N PHE A 406 4.23 23.82 -19.48
CA PHE A 406 4.07 23.72 -20.93
C PHE A 406 4.92 24.82 -21.61
N ALA A 407 5.75 24.43 -22.57
CA ALA A 407 6.65 25.34 -23.31
C ALA A 407 7.44 26.31 -22.38
N GLY A 408 7.96 25.80 -21.27
CA GLY A 408 8.77 26.54 -20.31
C GLY A 408 7.99 27.41 -19.32
N ARG A 409 6.67 27.36 -19.31
CA ARG A 409 5.79 28.13 -18.41
C ARG A 409 5.04 27.21 -17.47
N GLN A 410 4.91 27.64 -16.24
CA GLN A 410 4.13 26.89 -15.25
C GLN A 410 2.65 26.96 -15.56
N GLU A 411 1.98 25.81 -15.45
CA GLU A 411 0.53 25.68 -15.52
C GLU A 411 -0.06 25.26 -14.18
N ALA A 412 -1.35 25.54 -14.01
CA ALA A 412 -2.05 25.09 -12.81
C ALA A 412 -2.17 23.57 -12.80
N PHE A 413 -1.75 22.95 -11.70
CA PHE A 413 -1.95 21.54 -11.39
C PHE A 413 -2.24 21.44 -9.90
N VAL A 414 -3.42 20.97 -9.56
CA VAL A 414 -3.86 20.87 -8.16
C VAL A 414 -4.41 19.47 -7.94
N PHE A 415 -3.97 18.82 -6.88
CA PHE A 415 -4.57 17.58 -6.46
C PHE A 415 -6.00 17.81 -5.97
N GLU A 416 -6.94 17.08 -6.56
CA GLU A 416 -8.33 17.09 -6.14
C GLU A 416 -8.73 15.67 -5.71
N GLY A 417 -9.30 15.55 -4.50
CA GLY A 417 -9.91 14.32 -4.01
C GLY A 417 -8.95 13.29 -3.42
N LEU A 418 -7.69 13.64 -3.13
CA LEU A 418 -6.78 12.69 -2.44
C LEU A 418 -7.36 12.28 -1.08
N PRO A 419 -7.52 10.96 -0.81
CA PRO A 419 -8.08 10.48 0.45
C PRO A 419 -7.12 10.70 1.62
N GLN A 420 -5.82 10.75 1.35
CA GLN A 420 -4.74 10.99 2.31
C GLN A 420 -3.62 11.77 1.63
N PRO A 421 -2.87 12.58 2.36
CA PRO A 421 -1.71 13.29 1.80
C PRO A 421 -0.62 12.30 1.39
N VAL A 422 0.17 12.68 0.38
CA VAL A 422 1.41 11.99 0.01
C VAL A 422 2.42 12.18 1.13
N VAL A 423 3.13 11.13 1.49
CA VAL A 423 4.13 11.17 2.58
C VAL A 423 5.53 11.36 2.02
N GLN A 424 5.90 10.57 1.01
CA GLN A 424 7.20 10.63 0.37
C GLN A 424 7.09 10.07 -1.04
N ALA A 425 7.22 10.92 -2.04
CA ALA A 425 7.18 10.48 -3.43
C ALA A 425 8.59 10.12 -3.94
N THR A 426 8.66 9.08 -4.79
CA THR A 426 9.95 8.60 -5.34
C THR A 426 9.96 8.45 -6.84
N ALA A 427 8.83 8.15 -7.48
CA ALA A 427 8.77 7.93 -8.92
C ALA A 427 7.44 8.42 -9.51
N LEU A 428 7.52 8.92 -10.73
CA LEU A 428 6.39 9.37 -11.54
C LEU A 428 6.44 8.67 -12.89
N PHE A 429 5.36 8.01 -13.26
CA PHE A 429 5.24 7.38 -14.56
C PHE A 429 3.98 7.86 -15.29
N LEU A 430 4.12 8.11 -16.55
CA LEU A 430 3.01 8.47 -17.42
C LEU A 430 2.93 7.48 -18.57
N THR A 431 1.77 6.84 -18.71
CA THR A 431 1.49 6.02 -19.89
C THR A 431 1.18 6.94 -21.08
N VAL A 432 1.96 6.83 -22.12
CA VAL A 432 1.76 7.59 -23.39
C VAL A 432 0.79 6.87 -24.35
N SER A 433 0.06 5.91 -23.83
CA SER A 433 -0.92 5.14 -24.61
C SER A 433 -2.14 6.01 -24.95
N PRO A 434 -2.72 5.88 -26.14
CA PRO A 434 -3.99 6.53 -26.45
C PRO A 434 -5.15 6.01 -25.59
N TYR A 435 -4.99 4.89 -24.92
CA TYR A 435 -6.02 4.23 -24.11
C TYR A 435 -5.89 4.53 -22.62
N ASP A 436 -4.69 4.91 -22.15
CA ASP A 436 -4.43 5.26 -20.77
C ASP A 436 -3.65 6.58 -20.71
N ARG A 437 -4.25 7.59 -20.08
CA ARG A 437 -3.67 8.92 -19.86
C ARG A 437 -3.61 9.20 -18.36
N THR A 438 -2.96 8.30 -17.66
CA THR A 438 -2.90 8.30 -16.21
C THR A 438 -1.48 8.56 -15.74
N LEU A 439 -1.34 9.47 -14.79
CA LEU A 439 -0.12 9.64 -14.01
C LEU A 439 -0.13 8.62 -12.87
N TYR A 440 0.95 7.87 -12.74
CA TYR A 440 1.21 6.95 -11.63
C TYR A 440 2.30 7.54 -10.76
N MET A 441 2.04 7.69 -9.48
CA MET A 441 2.97 8.25 -8.52
C MET A 441 3.23 7.28 -7.38
N ALA A 442 4.48 6.88 -7.19
CA ALA A 442 4.89 6.02 -6.08
C ALA A 442 5.06 6.85 -4.80
N ASP A 443 4.37 6.44 -3.72
CA ASP A 443 4.47 7.00 -2.37
C ASP A 443 4.84 5.87 -1.38
N PRO A 444 6.13 5.48 -1.29
CA PRO A 444 6.56 4.47 -0.33
C PRO A 444 6.28 4.86 1.12
N GLY A 445 6.37 6.15 1.47
CA GLY A 445 6.05 6.62 2.81
C GLY A 445 4.59 6.37 3.22
N GLY A 446 3.67 6.31 2.25
CA GLY A 446 2.27 5.94 2.43
C GLY A 446 1.95 4.48 2.06
N GLY A 447 2.92 3.70 1.57
CA GLY A 447 2.75 2.31 1.14
C GLY A 447 1.78 2.17 -0.04
N ARG A 448 1.87 3.07 -1.06
CA ARG A 448 0.88 3.11 -2.13
C ARG A 448 1.41 3.64 -3.46
N ILE A 449 0.63 3.40 -4.53
CA ILE A 449 0.82 4.01 -5.83
C ILE A 449 -0.46 4.75 -6.18
N TYR A 450 -0.41 6.06 -6.26
CA TYR A 450 -1.54 6.89 -6.69
C TYR A 450 -1.71 6.87 -8.21
N THR A 451 -2.96 6.90 -8.65
CA THR A 451 -3.32 7.14 -10.04
C THR A 451 -4.08 8.45 -10.15
N LEU A 452 -3.62 9.32 -11.03
CA LEU A 452 -4.12 10.67 -11.21
C LEU A 452 -4.44 10.92 -12.68
N ALA A 453 -5.50 11.65 -12.94
CA ALA A 453 -5.73 12.23 -14.27
C ALA A 453 -4.71 13.33 -14.56
N LEU A 454 -4.49 13.67 -15.83
CA LEU A 454 -3.52 14.70 -16.25
C LEU A 454 -3.86 16.13 -15.78
N ASN A 455 -5.03 16.34 -15.22
CA ASN A 455 -5.45 17.60 -14.59
C ASN A 455 -5.25 17.61 -13.06
N GLY A 456 -4.77 16.52 -12.47
CA GLY A 456 -4.56 16.40 -11.02
C GLY A 456 -5.70 15.75 -10.25
N THR A 457 -6.81 15.37 -10.89
CA THR A 457 -7.91 14.67 -10.23
C THR A 457 -7.46 13.27 -9.81
N PHE A 458 -7.67 12.94 -8.55
CA PHE A 458 -7.44 11.60 -8.02
C PHE A 458 -8.40 10.59 -8.65
N LEU A 459 -7.89 9.45 -9.08
CA LEU A 459 -8.68 8.37 -9.66
C LEU A 459 -8.82 7.19 -8.69
N SER A 460 -7.69 6.66 -8.26
CA SER A 460 -7.60 5.53 -7.33
C SER A 460 -6.17 5.43 -6.79
N HIS A 461 -5.94 4.49 -5.90
CA HIS A 461 -4.58 4.09 -5.57
C HIS A 461 -4.48 2.58 -5.36
N TYR A 462 -3.29 2.05 -5.60
CA TYR A 462 -2.95 0.66 -5.32
C TYR A 462 -2.26 0.55 -3.97
N ARG A 463 -2.60 -0.51 -3.22
CA ARG A 463 -1.88 -0.96 -2.02
C ARG A 463 -1.62 -2.46 -2.12
N ASP A 464 -0.52 -2.94 -1.60
CA ASP A 464 -0.33 -4.38 -1.47
C ASP A 464 -1.16 -4.95 -0.31
N PHE A 465 -1.51 -6.24 -0.40
CA PHE A 465 -2.37 -6.88 0.62
C PHE A 465 -1.76 -6.89 2.03
N ASN A 466 -0.45 -6.85 2.14
CA ASN A 466 0.26 -7.00 3.40
C ASN A 466 0.84 -5.68 3.91
N ASP A 467 0.66 -4.58 3.14
CA ASP A 467 1.22 -3.26 3.43
C ASP A 467 2.74 -3.32 3.75
N ALA A 468 3.52 -4.09 2.96
CA ALA A 468 4.92 -4.36 3.24
C ALA A 468 5.85 -4.12 2.04
N ILE A 469 5.36 -4.37 0.81
CA ILE A 469 6.18 -4.26 -0.40
C ILE A 469 6.26 -2.82 -0.85
N PHE A 470 5.13 -2.11 -0.83
CA PHE A 470 5.07 -0.74 -1.33
C PHE A 470 5.75 0.29 -0.42
N ASP A 471 6.09 -0.05 0.81
CA ASP A 471 6.93 0.79 1.70
C ASP A 471 8.37 0.97 1.15
N GLY A 472 8.79 0.12 0.23
CA GLY A 472 10.12 0.15 -0.36
C GLY A 472 10.17 0.61 -1.82
N LEU A 473 9.11 1.18 -2.39
CA LEU A 473 9.05 1.58 -3.81
C LEU A 473 10.16 2.56 -4.18
N THR A 474 10.88 2.24 -5.25
CA THR A 474 11.91 3.10 -5.84
C THR A 474 11.60 3.50 -7.28
N GLY A 475 10.78 2.70 -7.99
CA GLY A 475 10.39 2.97 -9.36
C GLY A 475 9.18 2.15 -9.79
N LEU A 476 8.56 2.58 -10.88
CA LEU A 476 7.40 1.91 -11.45
C LEU A 476 7.33 2.10 -12.97
N TYR A 477 6.73 1.12 -13.64
CA TYR A 477 6.50 1.16 -15.09
C TYR A 477 5.18 0.44 -15.42
N ASN A 478 4.27 1.11 -16.12
CA ASN A 478 2.99 0.53 -16.52
C ASN A 478 3.03 0.08 -17.98
N VAL A 479 2.51 -1.12 -18.23
CA VAL A 479 2.32 -1.69 -19.57
C VAL A 479 0.83 -1.92 -19.81
N ASP A 480 0.34 -1.56 -20.98
CA ASP A 480 -1.09 -1.69 -21.28
C ASP A 480 -1.50 -3.10 -21.70
N ARG A 481 -0.60 -3.82 -22.36
CA ARG A 481 -0.88 -5.17 -22.89
C ARG A 481 0.34 -6.06 -22.77
N PRO A 482 0.31 -7.03 -21.83
CA PRO A 482 -0.73 -7.25 -20.83
C PRO A 482 -0.79 -6.10 -19.82
N PRO A 483 -1.94 -5.88 -19.11
CA PRO A 483 -2.11 -4.75 -18.19
C PRO A 483 -1.35 -4.99 -16.88
N TYR A 484 -0.05 -4.84 -16.91
CA TYR A 484 0.83 -5.03 -15.77
C TYR A 484 1.50 -3.74 -15.33
N VAL A 485 1.66 -3.61 -14.03
CA VAL A 485 2.55 -2.62 -13.43
C VAL A 485 3.75 -3.35 -12.86
N TYR A 486 4.92 -3.01 -13.34
CA TYR A 486 6.20 -3.49 -12.82
C TYR A 486 6.73 -2.47 -11.84
N VAL A 487 7.22 -2.92 -10.69
CA VAL A 487 7.74 -2.04 -9.64
C VAL A 487 9.05 -2.56 -9.10
N THR A 488 9.94 -1.62 -8.78
CA THR A 488 11.11 -1.90 -7.94
C THR A 488 10.81 -1.46 -6.52
N ALA A 489 11.11 -2.35 -5.56
CA ALA A 489 10.95 -2.08 -4.14
C ALA A 489 12.14 -2.67 -3.36
N GLY A 490 12.93 -1.81 -2.72
CA GLY A 490 14.21 -2.18 -2.14
C GLY A 490 15.11 -2.81 -3.20
N ASN A 491 15.62 -4.02 -2.93
CA ASN A 491 16.46 -4.78 -3.86
C ASN A 491 15.70 -5.79 -4.72
N ARG A 492 14.40 -5.60 -4.95
CA ARG A 492 13.54 -6.58 -5.61
C ARG A 492 12.71 -5.94 -6.71
N LEU A 493 12.47 -6.73 -7.76
CA LEU A 493 11.60 -6.42 -8.89
C LEU A 493 10.32 -7.25 -8.77
N TYR A 494 9.19 -6.62 -8.81
CA TYR A 494 7.87 -7.23 -8.77
C TYR A 494 7.01 -6.80 -9.96
N TYR A 495 5.91 -7.51 -10.17
CA TYR A 495 4.82 -7.07 -11.03
C TYR A 495 3.48 -7.40 -10.39
N PHE A 496 2.45 -6.69 -10.79
CA PHE A 496 1.06 -7.03 -10.48
C PHE A 496 0.15 -6.71 -11.66
N SER A 497 -0.96 -7.44 -11.75
CA SER A 497 -1.99 -7.18 -12.76
C SER A 497 -2.79 -5.94 -12.36
N ARG A 498 -2.95 -5.03 -13.29
CA ARG A 498 -3.89 -3.92 -13.17
C ARG A 498 -5.29 -4.46 -13.45
N PRO A 499 -6.28 -4.31 -12.50
CA PRO A 499 -7.65 -4.81 -12.66
C PRO A 499 -8.44 -4.10 -13.76
#